data_71ac2e47701b27ec1ad87fe29957b7fe
#
_entry.id   71ac2e47701b27ec1ad87fe29957b7fe
#
_cell.length_a   1.000
_cell.length_b   1.000
_cell.length_c   1.000
_cell.angle_alpha   90.00
_cell.angle_beta   90.00
_cell.angle_gamma   90.00
#
_symmetry.space_group_name_H-M   'P 1'
#
loop_
_entity.id
_entity.type
_entity.pdbx_description
1 polymer ?
#
loop_
_entity_poly.entity_id
_entity_poly.type
_entity_poly.pdbx_seq_one_letter_code
_entity_poly.pdbx_strand_id
1 'polypeptide(L)'
;MNTENTLPISTLSIIQMRDVSASYDSENLILKNISMNVKRGTNYAIVGASGSGKSTLLKLMNGMMIPSSGVVLYNYQKPDLKNKEYKKSIAKIGYIPQTLGLVKNTSVLENVLIGALPRLNNLKSFFKMFPKEEIEKAHEILDLVRLDTKSERKVHMLSGGEKRRVAIARALMQTPDVLLADEIVSELDSVTAREVMDIIKDAQKKFKLTAIMIHHDMNLALEYANRVAVIQDGDKVLEIGVEGEQIIDFQTGNLTQEEILEMYNEPQK
;
A
#
# COMPACT_ATOMS: atom_id res chain seq x y z
N MET A 1 -11.60 -5.84 40.11
CA MET A 1 -11.94 -6.39 38.79
C MET A 1 -11.74 -5.28 37.79
N ASN A 2 -10.54 -5.25 37.17
CA ASN A 2 -10.23 -4.29 36.09
C ASN A 2 -10.75 -4.88 34.78
N THR A 3 -11.86 -4.36 34.30
CA THR A 3 -12.29 -4.58 32.91
C THR A 3 -11.36 -3.74 32.03
N GLU A 4 -10.33 -4.37 31.49
CA GLU A 4 -9.56 -3.80 30.37
C GLU A 4 -10.54 -3.55 29.23
N ASN A 5 -10.83 -2.28 28.99
CA ASN A 5 -11.60 -1.80 27.86
C ASN A 5 -10.70 -1.91 26.61
N THR A 6 -10.51 -3.14 26.12
CA THR A 6 -9.80 -3.37 24.86
C THR A 6 -10.67 -2.87 23.72
N LEU A 7 -10.31 -1.73 23.15
CA LEU A 7 -10.92 -1.22 21.92
C LEU A 7 -10.88 -2.31 20.84
N PRO A 8 -11.93 -2.46 20.02
CA PRO A 8 -11.93 -3.42 18.94
C PRO A 8 -10.73 -3.17 18.02
N ILE A 9 -10.10 -4.24 17.56
CA ILE A 9 -8.85 -4.20 16.75
C ILE A 9 -8.99 -3.27 15.53
N SER A 10 -10.19 -3.16 14.97
CA SER A 10 -10.52 -2.26 13.85
C SER A 10 -10.41 -0.76 14.18
N THR A 11 -10.36 -0.37 15.45
CA THR A 11 -10.19 1.04 15.85
C THR A 11 -8.73 1.43 16.05
N LEU A 12 -7.81 0.45 16.06
CA LEU A 12 -6.39 0.68 16.27
C LEU A 12 -5.70 1.10 14.96
N SER A 13 -4.92 2.15 15.04
CA SER A 13 -4.10 2.62 13.92
C SER A 13 -2.92 1.69 13.70
N ILE A 14 -2.65 1.38 12.43
CA ILE A 14 -1.46 0.61 12.05
C ILE A 14 -0.29 1.51 11.65
N ILE A 15 -0.59 2.64 10.99
CA ILE A 15 0.39 3.68 10.67
C ILE A 15 -0.16 5.02 11.19
N GLN A 16 0.68 5.78 11.89
CA GLN A 16 0.40 7.15 12.30
C GLN A 16 1.54 8.06 11.85
N MET A 17 1.20 9.14 11.21
CA MET A 17 2.12 10.23 10.88
C MET A 17 1.71 11.45 11.70
N ARG A 18 2.65 12.07 12.39
CA ARG A 18 2.42 13.25 13.23
C ARG A 18 3.38 14.35 12.85
N ASP A 19 2.85 15.42 12.27
CA ASP A 19 3.55 16.63 11.86
C ASP A 19 4.80 16.35 11.01
N VAL A 20 4.65 15.40 10.06
CA VAL A 20 5.75 14.87 9.26
C VAL A 20 6.06 15.81 8.10
N SER A 21 7.31 16.27 8.04
CA SER A 21 7.87 16.94 6.88
C SER A 21 9.04 16.13 6.30
N ALA A 22 9.25 16.22 5.00
CA ALA A 22 10.29 15.48 4.31
C ALA A 22 10.95 16.29 3.19
N SER A 23 12.26 16.12 3.04
CA SER A 23 13.09 16.71 1.98
C SER A 23 14.14 15.68 1.56
N TYR A 24 14.61 15.74 0.31
CA TYR A 24 15.76 14.95 -0.17
C TYR A 24 17.09 15.72 -0.06
N ASP A 25 17.05 17.05 -0.05
CA ASP A 25 18.22 17.93 -0.10
C ASP A 25 18.38 18.82 1.13
N SER A 26 17.52 18.71 2.13
CA SER A 26 17.44 19.55 3.34
C SER A 26 17.03 21.01 3.10
N GLU A 27 16.88 21.45 1.87
CA GLU A 27 16.49 22.84 1.51
C GLU A 27 15.02 22.94 1.12
N ASN A 28 14.53 21.98 0.31
CA ASN A 28 13.18 22.03 -0.25
C ASN A 28 12.30 20.94 0.37
N LEU A 29 11.26 21.33 1.09
CA LEU A 29 10.28 20.41 1.62
C LEU A 29 9.38 19.87 0.51
N ILE A 30 9.39 18.54 0.34
CA ILE A 30 8.50 17.81 -0.56
C ILE A 30 7.17 17.48 0.14
N LEU A 31 7.22 17.25 1.45
CA LEU A 31 6.03 17.09 2.30
C LEU A 31 6.13 18.06 3.47
N LYS A 32 5.01 18.68 3.81
CA LYS A 32 4.93 19.77 4.79
C LYS A 32 3.88 19.42 5.85
N ASN A 33 4.35 19.15 7.07
CA ASN A 33 3.51 18.99 8.26
C ASN A 33 2.34 17.99 8.10
N ILE A 34 2.58 16.85 7.45
CA ILE A 34 1.55 15.84 7.19
C ILE A 34 1.21 15.08 8.46
N SER A 35 -0.06 15.12 8.85
CA SER A 35 -0.62 14.29 9.92
C SER A 35 -1.71 13.38 9.36
N MET A 36 -1.55 12.06 9.52
CA MET A 36 -2.44 11.01 8.99
C MET A 36 -2.55 9.84 9.95
N ASN A 37 -3.70 9.18 9.93
CA ASN A 37 -3.97 8.06 10.80
C ASN A 37 -4.65 6.91 10.03
N VAL A 38 -3.88 5.89 9.68
CA VAL A 38 -4.37 4.73 8.92
C VAL A 38 -4.83 3.65 9.88
N LYS A 39 -6.12 3.33 9.85
CA LYS A 39 -6.71 2.26 10.68
C LYS A 39 -6.45 0.88 10.06
N ARG A 40 -6.37 -0.15 10.92
CA ARG A 40 -6.25 -1.54 10.47
C ARG A 40 -7.44 -1.96 9.63
N GLY A 41 -7.16 -2.75 8.59
CA GLY A 41 -8.18 -3.33 7.73
C GLY A 41 -8.87 -2.34 6.79
N THR A 42 -8.36 -1.09 6.67
CA THR A 42 -8.91 -0.12 5.72
C THR A 42 -8.20 -0.18 4.37
N ASN A 43 -8.94 0.17 3.32
CA ASN A 43 -8.41 0.60 2.03
C ASN A 43 -8.26 2.11 2.06
N TYR A 44 -7.04 2.59 1.97
CA TYR A 44 -6.70 4.00 2.01
C TYR A 44 -6.14 4.44 0.66
N ALA A 45 -6.76 5.40 0.01
CA ALA A 45 -6.25 5.98 -1.22
C ALA A 45 -5.54 7.32 -0.94
N ILE A 46 -4.41 7.53 -1.61
CA ILE A 46 -3.68 8.79 -1.63
C ILE A 46 -3.73 9.32 -3.06
N VAL A 47 -4.36 10.47 -3.24
CA VAL A 47 -4.60 11.06 -4.56
C VAL A 47 -3.89 12.40 -4.66
N GLY A 48 -3.53 12.81 -5.87
CA GLY A 48 -2.89 14.10 -6.14
C GLY A 48 -2.16 14.11 -7.48
N ALA A 49 -1.77 15.29 -7.92
CA ALA A 49 -1.01 15.47 -9.16
C ALA A 49 0.37 14.78 -9.12
N SER A 50 0.97 14.56 -10.28
CA SER A 50 2.36 14.08 -10.35
C SER A 50 3.29 15.09 -9.67
N GLY A 51 4.24 14.59 -8.87
CA GLY A 51 5.17 15.47 -8.13
C GLY A 51 4.63 15.99 -6.79
N SER A 52 3.37 15.76 -6.41
CA SER A 52 2.81 16.28 -5.14
C SER A 52 3.39 15.65 -3.85
N GLY A 53 4.27 14.65 -3.95
CA GLY A 53 4.91 14.01 -2.79
C GLY A 53 4.35 12.62 -2.40
N LYS A 54 3.37 12.07 -3.12
CA LYS A 54 2.70 10.80 -2.78
C LYS A 54 3.66 9.60 -2.62
N SER A 55 4.57 9.40 -3.58
CA SER A 55 5.56 8.31 -3.49
C SER A 55 6.55 8.53 -2.33
N THR A 56 6.86 9.79 -1.99
CA THR A 56 7.65 10.13 -0.80
C THR A 56 6.90 9.76 0.48
N LEU A 57 5.59 9.99 0.50
CA LEU A 57 4.73 9.59 1.61
C LEU A 57 4.75 8.07 1.84
N LEU A 58 4.66 7.26 0.77
CA LEU A 58 4.79 5.79 0.90
C LEU A 58 6.19 5.36 1.36
N LYS A 59 7.26 6.03 0.91
CA LYS A 59 8.64 5.76 1.37
C LYS A 59 8.83 6.04 2.85
N LEU A 60 8.17 7.07 3.39
CA LEU A 60 8.15 7.33 4.84
C LEU A 60 7.36 6.26 5.59
N MET A 61 6.21 5.84 5.06
CA MET A 61 5.37 4.82 5.68
C MET A 61 6.05 3.44 5.75
N ASN A 62 6.86 3.08 4.77
CA ASN A 62 7.59 1.79 4.76
C ASN A 62 9.00 1.88 5.39
N GLY A 63 9.39 3.04 5.93
CA GLY A 63 10.68 3.23 6.58
C GLY A 63 11.89 3.31 5.64
N MET A 64 11.67 3.43 4.32
CA MET A 64 12.74 3.66 3.33
C MET A 64 13.30 5.09 3.38
N MET A 65 12.56 6.00 4.00
CA MET A 65 12.96 7.39 4.20
C MET A 65 12.68 7.81 5.64
N ILE A 66 13.58 8.59 6.21
CA ILE A 66 13.41 9.19 7.54
C ILE A 66 12.84 10.61 7.34
N PRO A 67 11.81 11.01 8.09
CA PRO A 67 11.27 12.36 7.99
C PRO A 67 12.28 13.42 8.46
N SER A 68 12.26 14.61 7.86
CA SER A 68 13.07 15.76 8.29
C SER A 68 12.56 16.33 9.63
N SER A 69 11.25 16.25 9.87
CA SER A 69 10.61 16.58 11.15
C SER A 69 9.37 15.70 11.37
N GLY A 70 8.86 15.70 12.61
CA GLY A 70 7.73 14.86 12.99
C GLY A 70 8.11 13.40 13.20
N VAL A 71 7.12 12.50 13.19
CA VAL A 71 7.35 11.07 13.42
C VAL A 71 6.35 10.20 12.68
N VAL A 72 6.83 9.10 12.10
CA VAL A 72 6.00 8.02 11.56
C VAL A 72 6.03 6.86 12.56
N LEU A 73 4.87 6.47 13.06
CA LEU A 73 4.73 5.34 13.98
C LEU A 73 4.14 4.15 13.22
N TYR A 74 4.69 2.97 13.41
CA TYR A 74 4.11 1.70 12.99
C TYR A 74 3.71 0.89 14.22
N ASN A 75 2.43 0.52 14.33
CA ASN A 75 1.88 -0.13 15.53
C ASN A 75 2.25 0.63 16.82
N TYR A 76 2.15 1.97 16.80
CA TYR A 76 2.53 2.87 17.90
C TYR A 76 4.01 2.86 18.28
N GLN A 77 4.87 2.15 17.52
CA GLN A 77 6.30 2.09 17.75
C GLN A 77 7.02 3.17 16.93
N LYS A 78 7.97 3.88 17.57
CA LYS A 78 8.86 4.81 16.86
C LYS A 78 9.88 4.03 16.02
N PRO A 79 10.31 4.60 14.89
CA PRO A 79 11.39 4.02 14.09
C PRO A 79 12.66 3.81 14.92
N ASP A 80 13.07 2.56 15.03
CA ASP A 80 14.33 2.18 15.65
C ASP A 80 14.88 0.91 14.97
N LEU A 81 15.81 1.11 14.03
CA LEU A 81 16.43 0.00 13.30
C LEU A 81 17.33 -0.88 14.17
N LYS A 82 17.63 -0.52 15.42
CA LYS A 82 18.31 -1.38 16.37
C LYS A 82 17.33 -2.29 17.12
N ASN A 83 16.08 -1.88 17.23
CA ASN A 83 15.04 -2.65 17.91
C ASN A 83 14.55 -3.81 17.02
N LYS A 84 14.66 -5.05 17.53
CA LYS A 84 14.23 -6.26 16.81
C LYS A 84 12.73 -6.31 16.54
N GLU A 85 11.91 -5.81 17.47
CA GLU A 85 10.45 -5.79 17.33
C GLU A 85 10.01 -4.78 16.25
N TYR A 86 10.64 -3.61 16.19
CA TYR A 86 10.41 -2.66 15.12
C TYR A 86 10.79 -3.24 13.74
N LYS A 87 11.96 -3.92 13.64
CA LYS A 87 12.36 -4.60 12.39
C LYS A 87 11.35 -5.66 11.95
N LYS A 88 10.84 -6.46 12.88
CA LYS A 88 9.80 -7.46 12.58
C LYS A 88 8.50 -6.78 12.12
N SER A 89 8.13 -5.67 12.75
CA SER A 89 6.92 -4.92 12.40
C SER A 89 7.02 -4.32 11.00
N ILE A 90 8.16 -3.66 10.66
CA ILE A 90 8.34 -3.07 9.32
C ILE A 90 8.47 -4.13 8.23
N ALA A 91 9.02 -5.31 8.55
CA ALA A 91 9.08 -6.43 7.61
C ALA A 91 7.70 -6.98 7.20
N LYS A 92 6.64 -6.58 7.90
CA LYS A 92 5.24 -6.88 7.56
C LYS A 92 4.58 -5.81 6.69
N ILE A 93 5.35 -4.89 6.15
CA ILE A 93 4.89 -3.95 5.13
C ILE A 93 5.30 -4.49 3.78
N GLY A 94 4.32 -4.97 3.00
CA GLY A 94 4.51 -5.30 1.58
C GLY A 94 4.51 -4.02 0.76
N TYR A 95 5.48 -3.86 -0.13
CA TYR A 95 5.57 -2.68 -0.99
C TYR A 95 5.64 -3.07 -2.46
N ILE A 96 4.78 -2.46 -3.25
CA ILE A 96 4.74 -2.60 -4.71
C ILE A 96 5.14 -1.25 -5.31
N PRO A 97 6.36 -1.12 -5.82
CA PRO A 97 6.80 0.12 -6.47
C PRO A 97 6.17 0.28 -7.85
N GLN A 98 6.09 1.50 -8.36
CA GLN A 98 5.59 1.82 -9.70
C GLN A 98 6.26 0.99 -10.82
N THR A 99 7.56 0.72 -10.70
CA THR A 99 8.31 -0.11 -11.66
C THR A 99 8.10 -1.61 -11.49
N LEU A 100 7.24 -2.04 -10.53
CA LEU A 100 6.95 -3.41 -10.12
C LEU A 100 8.16 -4.21 -9.59
N GLY A 101 9.39 -3.91 -9.96
CA GLY A 101 10.63 -4.55 -9.50
C GLY A 101 10.69 -6.07 -9.76
N LEU A 102 10.06 -6.59 -10.81
CA LEU A 102 10.03 -8.01 -11.12
C LEU A 102 11.32 -8.48 -11.83
N VAL A 103 11.73 -9.72 -11.54
CA VAL A 103 12.86 -10.36 -12.23
C VAL A 103 12.36 -10.93 -13.56
N LYS A 104 12.72 -10.29 -14.67
CA LYS A 104 12.12 -10.52 -16.00
C LYS A 104 12.35 -11.92 -16.55
N ASN A 105 13.52 -12.53 -16.27
CA ASN A 105 13.95 -13.80 -16.87
C ASN A 105 13.63 -15.05 -16.01
N THR A 106 12.97 -14.85 -14.86
CA THR A 106 12.49 -15.95 -14.01
C THR A 106 11.00 -16.18 -14.21
N SER A 107 10.51 -17.33 -13.72
CA SER A 107 9.08 -17.68 -13.80
C SER A 107 8.22 -16.80 -12.89
N VAL A 108 6.92 -16.85 -13.11
CA VAL A 108 5.92 -16.22 -12.25
C VAL A 108 6.05 -16.76 -10.82
N LEU A 109 6.10 -18.10 -10.67
CA LEU A 109 6.24 -18.77 -9.38
C LEU A 109 7.52 -18.34 -8.65
N GLU A 110 8.67 -18.32 -9.35
CA GLU A 110 9.94 -17.86 -8.75
C GLU A 110 9.84 -16.40 -8.27
N ASN A 111 9.21 -15.50 -9.04
CA ASN A 111 8.99 -14.12 -8.61
C ASN A 111 8.12 -14.02 -7.34
N VAL A 112 7.08 -14.83 -7.24
CA VAL A 112 6.22 -14.86 -6.05
C VAL A 112 7.00 -15.39 -4.84
N LEU A 113 7.74 -16.47 -5.00
CA LEU A 113 8.55 -17.09 -3.95
C LEU A 113 9.64 -16.15 -3.38
N ILE A 114 10.16 -15.21 -4.18
CA ILE A 114 11.07 -14.15 -3.69
C ILE A 114 10.42 -13.38 -2.52
N GLY A 115 9.10 -13.19 -2.53
CA GLY A 115 8.37 -12.53 -1.45
C GLY A 115 8.47 -13.24 -0.09
N ALA A 116 8.78 -14.54 -0.05
CA ALA A 116 8.97 -15.28 1.18
C ALA A 116 10.34 -15.05 1.84
N LEU A 117 11.35 -14.59 1.08
CA LEU A 117 12.74 -14.49 1.54
C LEU A 117 12.94 -13.74 2.87
N PRO A 118 12.26 -12.61 3.13
CA PRO A 118 12.45 -11.85 4.37
C PRO A 118 12.08 -12.61 5.64
N ARG A 119 11.24 -13.64 5.55
CA ARG A 119 10.77 -14.44 6.69
C ARG A 119 11.38 -15.84 6.77
N LEU A 120 12.05 -16.28 5.71
CA LEU A 120 12.76 -17.54 5.71
C LEU A 120 14.15 -17.34 6.33
N ASN A 121 14.38 -18.00 7.47
CA ASN A 121 15.71 -18.08 8.02
C ASN A 121 16.53 -19.09 7.18
N ASN A 122 17.67 -18.67 6.63
CA ASN A 122 18.83 -19.48 6.26
C ASN A 122 19.19 -19.71 4.79
N LEU A 123 20.45 -20.11 4.67
CA LEU A 123 21.21 -20.71 3.58
C LEU A 123 20.41 -21.55 2.57
N LYS A 124 19.30 -22.19 2.93
CA LYS A 124 18.44 -22.96 2.02
C LYS A 124 17.76 -22.08 0.96
N SER A 125 17.38 -20.86 1.31
CA SER A 125 16.79 -19.89 0.37
C SER A 125 17.82 -19.37 -0.64
N PHE A 126 19.09 -19.35 -0.24
CA PHE A 126 20.20 -18.97 -1.13
C PHE A 126 20.39 -19.97 -2.30
N PHE A 127 20.08 -21.25 -2.09
CA PHE A 127 20.13 -22.29 -3.11
C PHE A 127 18.81 -22.48 -3.89
N LYS A 128 17.87 -21.52 -3.83
CA LYS A 128 16.54 -21.64 -4.47
C LYS A 128 15.72 -22.86 -4.02
N MET A 129 16.00 -23.42 -2.85
CA MET A 129 15.26 -24.53 -2.28
C MET A 129 14.20 -24.00 -1.30
N PHE A 130 13.05 -23.64 -1.84
CA PHE A 130 11.93 -23.22 -1.02
C PHE A 130 11.27 -24.46 -0.35
N PRO A 131 10.85 -24.35 0.93
CA PRO A 131 10.03 -25.37 1.58
C PRO A 131 8.76 -25.66 0.79
N LYS A 132 8.26 -26.89 0.88
CA LYS A 132 7.06 -27.32 0.15
C LYS A 132 5.85 -26.45 0.50
N GLU A 133 5.72 -26.09 1.78
CA GLU A 133 4.65 -25.23 2.31
C GLU A 133 4.66 -23.84 1.66
N GLU A 134 5.84 -23.31 1.33
CA GLU A 134 5.95 -22.01 0.65
C GLU A 134 5.55 -22.11 -0.84
N ILE A 135 5.83 -23.24 -1.47
CA ILE A 135 5.43 -23.46 -2.86
C ILE A 135 3.90 -23.62 -2.93
N GLU A 136 3.30 -24.39 -2.04
CA GLU A 136 1.84 -24.56 -1.93
C GLU A 136 1.16 -23.20 -1.69
N LYS A 137 1.68 -22.42 -0.75
CA LYS A 137 1.19 -21.07 -0.47
C LYS A 137 1.34 -20.13 -1.68
N ALA A 138 2.43 -20.24 -2.44
CA ALA A 138 2.61 -19.43 -3.64
C ALA A 138 1.54 -19.77 -4.69
N HIS A 139 1.17 -21.05 -4.87
CA HIS A 139 0.08 -21.48 -5.74
C HIS A 139 -1.27 -20.94 -5.27
N GLU A 140 -1.57 -20.98 -3.97
CA GLU A 140 -2.81 -20.39 -3.41
C GLU A 140 -2.91 -18.89 -3.68
N ILE A 141 -1.79 -18.18 -3.60
CA ILE A 141 -1.75 -16.73 -3.91
C ILE A 141 -1.86 -16.51 -5.41
N LEU A 142 -1.22 -17.35 -6.24
CA LEU A 142 -1.31 -17.29 -7.70
C LEU A 142 -2.74 -17.53 -8.19
N ASP A 143 -3.48 -18.44 -7.56
CA ASP A 143 -4.90 -18.66 -7.84
C ASP A 143 -5.72 -17.39 -7.51
N LEU A 144 -5.51 -16.79 -6.34
CA LEU A 144 -6.16 -15.53 -5.96
C LEU A 144 -5.95 -14.41 -7.00
N VAL A 145 -4.74 -14.29 -7.55
CA VAL A 145 -4.43 -13.28 -8.57
C VAL A 145 -4.71 -13.78 -9.99
N ARG A 146 -5.34 -14.96 -10.16
CA ARG A 146 -5.73 -15.58 -11.44
C ARG A 146 -4.52 -15.82 -12.38
N LEU A 147 -3.42 -16.30 -11.84
CA LEU A 147 -2.18 -16.59 -12.57
C LEU A 147 -1.62 -18.00 -12.35
N ASP A 148 -2.34 -18.89 -11.64
CA ASP A 148 -1.82 -20.23 -11.32
C ASP A 148 -1.46 -21.05 -12.58
N THR A 149 -2.31 -21.00 -13.62
CA THR A 149 -2.05 -21.66 -14.91
C THR A 149 -0.84 -21.11 -15.68
N LYS A 150 -0.26 -19.98 -15.21
CA LYS A 150 0.91 -19.33 -15.81
C LYS A 150 2.12 -19.35 -14.89
N SER A 151 2.11 -20.16 -13.84
CA SER A 151 3.16 -20.22 -12.79
C SER A 151 4.56 -20.42 -13.37
N GLU A 152 4.70 -21.26 -14.40
CA GLU A 152 5.98 -21.56 -15.07
C GLU A 152 6.37 -20.57 -16.17
N ARG A 153 5.46 -19.64 -16.55
CA ARG A 153 5.76 -18.64 -17.57
C ARG A 153 6.80 -17.63 -17.09
N LYS A 154 7.70 -17.24 -17.98
CA LYS A 154 8.65 -16.15 -17.68
C LYS A 154 7.95 -14.79 -17.67
N VAL A 155 8.29 -13.95 -16.68
CA VAL A 155 7.62 -12.65 -16.45
C VAL A 155 7.71 -11.71 -17.66
N HIS A 156 8.79 -11.74 -18.44
CA HIS A 156 8.88 -10.88 -19.62
C HIS A 156 7.83 -11.19 -20.71
N MET A 157 7.26 -12.40 -20.70
CA MET A 157 6.23 -12.85 -21.65
C MET A 157 4.81 -12.45 -21.25
N LEU A 158 4.64 -11.80 -20.11
CA LEU A 158 3.34 -11.42 -19.56
C LEU A 158 2.90 -10.01 -20.05
N SER A 159 1.57 -9.80 -20.10
CA SER A 159 0.98 -8.48 -20.31
C SER A 159 1.27 -7.53 -19.13
N GLY A 160 0.99 -6.23 -19.30
CA GLY A 160 1.13 -5.23 -18.24
C GLY A 160 0.30 -5.56 -17.00
N GLY A 161 -0.99 -5.90 -17.17
CA GLY A 161 -1.88 -6.29 -16.09
C GLY A 161 -1.45 -7.58 -15.39
N GLU A 162 -0.98 -8.60 -16.15
CA GLU A 162 -0.42 -9.83 -15.57
C GLU A 162 0.83 -9.57 -14.73
N LYS A 163 1.74 -8.71 -15.19
CA LYS A 163 2.91 -8.29 -14.40
C LYS A 163 2.52 -7.61 -13.09
N ARG A 164 1.50 -6.75 -13.11
CA ARG A 164 0.97 -6.13 -11.88
C ARG A 164 0.42 -7.17 -10.90
N ARG A 165 -0.31 -8.18 -11.42
CA ARG A 165 -0.81 -9.30 -10.60
C ARG A 165 0.32 -10.15 -10.01
N VAL A 166 1.42 -10.38 -10.73
CA VAL A 166 2.63 -11.03 -10.17
C VAL A 166 3.25 -10.18 -9.04
N ALA A 167 3.32 -8.86 -9.20
CA ALA A 167 3.85 -7.97 -8.15
C ALA A 167 2.99 -7.98 -6.89
N ILE A 168 1.65 -8.02 -7.04
CA ILE A 168 0.72 -8.19 -5.92
C ILE A 168 0.97 -9.55 -5.24
N ALA A 169 1.02 -10.64 -6.00
CA ALA A 169 1.25 -11.99 -5.47
C ALA A 169 2.57 -12.06 -4.68
N ARG A 170 3.65 -11.48 -5.20
CA ARG A 170 4.94 -11.40 -4.51
C ARG A 170 4.85 -10.62 -3.19
N ALA A 171 4.14 -9.49 -3.17
CA ALA A 171 3.95 -8.71 -1.96
C ALA A 171 3.09 -9.47 -0.92
N LEU A 172 2.04 -10.17 -1.35
CA LEU A 172 1.20 -11.01 -0.48
C LEU A 172 1.98 -12.21 0.09
N MET A 173 2.92 -12.76 -0.68
CA MET A 173 3.78 -13.86 -0.22
C MET A 173 4.62 -13.49 1.00
N GLN A 174 4.91 -12.20 1.21
CA GLN A 174 5.56 -11.67 2.41
C GLN A 174 4.70 -11.80 3.67
N THR A 175 3.40 -12.12 3.54
CA THR A 175 2.38 -12.10 4.63
C THR A 175 2.29 -10.74 5.32
N PRO A 176 2.00 -9.68 4.57
CA PRO A 176 2.01 -8.34 5.11
C PRO A 176 0.78 -8.05 5.99
N ASP A 177 0.96 -7.21 7.01
CA ASP A 177 -0.15 -6.54 7.72
C ASP A 177 -0.62 -5.29 6.96
N VAL A 178 0.30 -4.68 6.18
CA VAL A 178 0.05 -3.52 5.32
C VAL A 178 0.60 -3.77 3.93
N LEU A 179 -0.21 -3.48 2.92
CA LEU A 179 0.19 -3.44 1.52
C LEU A 179 0.24 -1.99 1.05
N LEU A 180 1.41 -1.53 0.64
CA LEU A 180 1.61 -0.23 0.01
C LEU A 180 1.77 -0.42 -1.49
N ALA A 181 1.01 0.30 -2.31
CA ALA A 181 1.07 0.20 -3.76
C ALA A 181 1.22 1.59 -4.40
N ASP A 182 2.33 1.79 -5.10
CA ASP A 182 2.65 3.04 -5.78
C ASP A 182 2.19 2.96 -7.24
N GLU A 183 1.07 3.62 -7.55
CA GLU A 183 0.49 3.77 -8.91
C GLU A 183 0.33 2.44 -9.67
N ILE A 184 -0.08 1.37 -8.98
CA ILE A 184 -0.13 0.02 -9.54
C ILE A 184 -1.12 -0.13 -10.72
N VAL A 185 -2.10 0.75 -10.84
CA VAL A 185 -3.10 0.74 -11.93
C VAL A 185 -2.88 1.82 -12.98
N SER A 186 -1.82 2.64 -12.84
CA SER A 186 -1.48 3.63 -13.85
C SER A 186 -1.20 2.96 -15.21
N GLU A 187 -1.54 3.63 -16.29
CA GLU A 187 -1.34 3.15 -17.68
C GLU A 187 -2.15 1.88 -18.04
N LEU A 188 -3.11 1.46 -17.21
CA LEU A 188 -4.06 0.41 -17.55
C LEU A 188 -5.36 1.02 -18.09
N ASP A 189 -6.01 0.27 -18.99
CA ASP A 189 -7.39 0.56 -19.32
C ASP A 189 -8.31 0.35 -18.11
N SER A 190 -9.49 0.97 -18.12
CA SER A 190 -10.40 0.99 -16.98
C SER A 190 -10.89 -0.40 -16.54
N VAL A 191 -10.99 -1.35 -17.46
CA VAL A 191 -11.42 -2.73 -17.14
C VAL A 191 -10.31 -3.46 -16.41
N THR A 192 -9.10 -3.45 -16.96
CA THR A 192 -7.92 -4.08 -16.34
C THR A 192 -7.58 -3.42 -15.00
N ALA A 193 -7.74 -2.10 -14.87
CA ALA A 193 -7.53 -1.40 -13.61
C ALA A 193 -8.48 -1.92 -12.51
N ARG A 194 -9.78 -2.04 -12.81
CA ARG A 194 -10.77 -2.61 -11.87
C ARG A 194 -10.46 -4.05 -11.50
N GLU A 195 -10.06 -4.90 -12.45
CA GLU A 195 -9.65 -6.27 -12.14
C GLU A 195 -8.49 -6.32 -11.12
N VAL A 196 -7.51 -5.44 -11.26
CA VAL A 196 -6.37 -5.35 -10.31
C VAL A 196 -6.85 -4.86 -8.94
N MET A 197 -7.76 -3.89 -8.91
CA MET A 197 -8.32 -3.36 -7.65
C MET A 197 -9.19 -4.40 -6.94
N ASP A 198 -9.99 -5.18 -7.66
CA ASP A 198 -10.79 -6.29 -7.11
C ASP A 198 -9.89 -7.35 -6.47
N ILE A 199 -8.77 -7.70 -7.09
CA ILE A 199 -7.78 -8.62 -6.53
C ILE A 199 -7.22 -8.08 -5.20
N ILE A 200 -6.90 -6.78 -5.12
CA ILE A 200 -6.42 -6.18 -3.87
C ILE A 200 -7.52 -6.20 -2.79
N LYS A 201 -8.76 -5.90 -3.17
CA LYS A 201 -9.93 -5.95 -2.27
C LYS A 201 -10.18 -7.37 -1.75
N ASP A 202 -10.06 -8.39 -2.60
CA ASP A 202 -10.20 -9.80 -2.21
C ASP A 202 -9.05 -10.25 -1.31
N ALA A 203 -7.81 -9.84 -1.62
CA ALA A 203 -6.65 -10.08 -0.79
C ALA A 203 -6.79 -9.43 0.59
N GLN A 204 -7.30 -8.18 0.65
CA GLN A 204 -7.57 -7.48 1.89
C GLN A 204 -8.55 -8.26 2.78
N LYS A 205 -9.67 -8.74 2.20
CA LYS A 205 -10.66 -9.53 2.93
C LYS A 205 -10.08 -10.86 3.39
N LYS A 206 -9.42 -11.60 2.49
CA LYS A 206 -8.86 -12.93 2.77
C LYS A 206 -7.78 -12.90 3.84
N PHE A 207 -6.86 -11.95 3.76
CA PHE A 207 -5.69 -11.86 4.66
C PHE A 207 -5.86 -10.82 5.77
N LYS A 208 -6.99 -10.10 5.83
CA LYS A 208 -7.29 -9.03 6.82
C LYS A 208 -6.20 -7.95 6.86
N LEU A 209 -5.59 -7.65 5.71
CA LEU A 209 -4.54 -6.64 5.60
C LEU A 209 -5.13 -5.22 5.42
N THR A 210 -4.29 -4.24 5.66
CA THR A 210 -4.57 -2.83 5.36
C THR A 210 -3.94 -2.50 4.02
N ALA A 211 -4.65 -1.88 3.09
CA ALA A 211 -4.10 -1.46 1.81
C ALA A 211 -3.99 0.07 1.75
N ILE A 212 -2.86 0.58 1.30
CA ILE A 212 -2.63 2.01 1.04
C ILE A 212 -2.13 2.13 -0.40
N MET A 213 -2.87 2.87 -1.22
CA MET A 213 -2.63 2.91 -2.66
C MET A 213 -2.57 4.35 -3.16
N ILE A 214 -1.62 4.61 -4.04
CA ILE A 214 -1.57 5.88 -4.77
C ILE A 214 -2.38 5.75 -6.05
N HIS A 215 -3.25 6.72 -6.28
CA HIS A 215 -4.05 6.86 -7.49
C HIS A 215 -3.93 8.27 -8.09
N HIS A 216 -4.13 8.39 -9.41
CA HIS A 216 -4.36 9.66 -10.09
C HIS A 216 -5.84 9.86 -10.44
N ASP A 217 -6.64 8.81 -10.37
CA ASP A 217 -8.06 8.82 -10.66
C ASP A 217 -8.87 8.86 -9.37
N MET A 218 -9.55 9.96 -9.13
CA MET A 218 -10.40 10.16 -7.95
C MET A 218 -11.61 9.23 -7.96
N ASN A 219 -12.22 8.96 -9.14
CA ASN A 219 -13.37 8.06 -9.22
C ASN A 219 -12.98 6.65 -8.77
N LEU A 220 -11.84 6.15 -9.24
CA LEU A 220 -11.34 4.84 -8.83
C LEU A 220 -11.00 4.82 -7.33
N ALA A 221 -10.44 5.91 -6.78
CA ALA A 221 -10.17 6.03 -5.36
C ALA A 221 -11.47 5.97 -4.53
N LEU A 222 -12.52 6.70 -4.93
CA LEU A 222 -13.83 6.69 -4.26
C LEU A 222 -14.54 5.34 -4.36
N GLU A 223 -14.38 4.62 -5.49
CA GLU A 223 -14.99 3.30 -5.72
C GLU A 223 -14.40 2.21 -4.79
N TYR A 224 -13.10 2.28 -4.49
CA TYR A 224 -12.39 1.20 -3.80
C TYR A 224 -11.90 1.51 -2.39
N ALA A 225 -11.75 2.77 -2.03
CA ALA A 225 -11.19 3.14 -0.73
C ALA A 225 -12.28 3.41 0.33
N ASN A 226 -11.93 3.12 1.60
CA ASN A 226 -12.72 3.57 2.76
C ASN A 226 -12.33 4.97 3.20
N ARG A 227 -11.14 5.41 2.82
CA ARG A 227 -10.60 6.74 3.08
C ARG A 227 -9.78 7.22 1.91
N VAL A 228 -9.90 8.50 1.62
CA VAL A 228 -9.12 9.16 0.58
C VAL A 228 -8.45 10.41 1.16
N ALA A 229 -7.13 10.54 0.99
CA ALA A 229 -6.40 11.75 1.26
C ALA A 229 -5.92 12.38 -0.03
N VAL A 230 -6.08 13.69 -0.17
CA VAL A 230 -5.57 14.46 -1.30
C VAL A 230 -4.30 15.18 -0.88
N ILE A 231 -3.22 14.95 -1.65
CA ILE A 231 -1.93 15.60 -1.45
C ILE A 231 -1.68 16.57 -2.61
N GLN A 232 -1.45 17.83 -2.28
CA GLN A 232 -1.16 18.89 -3.24
C GLN A 232 0.02 19.71 -2.75
N ASP A 233 1.02 19.93 -3.61
CA ASP A 233 2.22 20.74 -3.31
C ASP A 233 2.91 20.41 -1.97
N GLY A 234 2.85 19.16 -1.58
CA GLY A 234 3.42 18.64 -0.34
C GLY A 234 2.53 18.77 0.89
N ASP A 235 1.34 19.34 0.78
CA ASP A 235 0.35 19.47 1.85
C ASP A 235 -0.77 18.44 1.71
N LYS A 236 -1.34 17.99 2.83
CA LYS A 236 -2.59 17.23 2.84
C LYS A 236 -3.76 18.21 2.88
N VAL A 237 -4.38 18.44 1.73
CA VAL A 237 -5.45 19.45 1.59
C VAL A 237 -6.83 18.93 1.92
N LEU A 238 -7.06 17.61 1.83
CA LEU A 238 -8.36 16.99 2.10
C LEU A 238 -8.16 15.59 2.65
N GLU A 239 -9.03 15.16 3.56
CA GLU A 239 -9.17 13.76 3.98
C GLU A 239 -10.64 13.42 4.19
N ILE A 240 -11.15 12.44 3.45
CA ILE A 240 -12.53 12.01 3.47
C ILE A 240 -12.67 10.54 3.84
N GLY A 241 -13.78 10.20 4.48
CA GLY A 241 -14.25 8.83 4.67
C GLY A 241 -15.27 8.47 3.60
N VAL A 242 -15.25 7.22 3.13
CA VAL A 242 -16.20 6.69 2.17
C VAL A 242 -16.92 5.51 2.82
N GLU A 243 -18.23 5.64 3.05
CA GLU A 243 -19.09 4.62 3.67
C GLU A 243 -20.30 4.37 2.77
N GLY A 244 -20.18 3.38 1.86
CA GLY A 244 -21.17 3.14 0.81
C GLY A 244 -21.25 4.31 -0.17
N GLU A 245 -22.42 4.93 -0.31
CA GLU A 245 -22.63 6.12 -1.15
C GLU A 245 -22.39 7.44 -0.39
N GLN A 246 -22.15 7.39 0.92
CA GLN A 246 -21.90 8.57 1.74
C GLN A 246 -20.41 8.91 1.76
N ILE A 247 -20.10 10.17 1.51
CA ILE A 247 -18.77 10.72 1.59
C ILE A 247 -18.76 11.78 2.69
N ILE A 248 -17.87 11.61 3.64
CA ILE A 248 -17.77 12.43 4.85
C ILE A 248 -16.40 13.11 4.86
N ASP A 249 -16.38 14.41 4.66
CA ASP A 249 -15.20 15.22 4.99
C ASP A 249 -15.13 15.41 6.50
N PHE A 250 -13.99 15.11 7.10
CA PHE A 250 -13.79 15.22 8.54
C PHE A 250 -13.73 16.67 9.06
N GLN A 251 -13.66 17.67 8.17
CA GLN A 251 -13.63 19.09 8.51
C GLN A 251 -14.97 19.77 8.28
N THR A 252 -15.64 19.50 7.17
CA THR A 252 -16.81 20.25 6.70
C THR A 252 -18.13 19.46 6.73
N GLY A 253 -18.06 18.13 6.91
CA GLY A 253 -19.24 17.26 6.95
C GLY A 253 -19.49 16.51 5.65
N ASN A 254 -20.75 16.21 5.32
CA ASN A 254 -21.08 15.44 4.13
C ASN A 254 -20.80 16.21 2.83
N LEU A 255 -20.14 15.55 1.89
CA LEU A 255 -19.85 16.05 0.55
C LEU A 255 -20.48 15.11 -0.49
N THR A 256 -20.85 15.66 -1.64
CA THR A 256 -21.21 14.87 -2.83
C THR A 256 -19.96 14.48 -3.61
N GLN A 257 -20.06 13.44 -4.42
CA GLN A 257 -18.97 13.04 -5.31
C GLN A 257 -18.62 14.16 -6.31
N GLU A 258 -19.63 14.90 -6.78
CA GLU A 258 -19.43 16.03 -7.71
C GLU A 258 -18.61 17.15 -7.06
N GLU A 259 -18.94 17.56 -5.84
CA GLU A 259 -18.19 18.59 -5.10
C GLU A 259 -16.73 18.18 -4.87
N ILE A 260 -16.45 16.93 -4.59
CA ILE A 260 -15.08 16.43 -4.42
C ILE A 260 -14.31 16.46 -5.74
N LEU A 261 -14.95 16.06 -6.86
CA LEU A 261 -14.33 16.09 -8.18
C LEU A 261 -14.06 17.51 -8.63
N GLU A 262 -14.94 18.46 -8.33
CA GLU A 262 -14.73 19.88 -8.57
C GLU A 262 -13.53 20.39 -7.76
N MET A 263 -13.50 20.14 -6.44
CA MET A 263 -12.39 20.54 -5.57
C MET A 263 -11.05 19.93 -6.01
N TYR A 264 -11.06 18.71 -6.54
CA TYR A 264 -9.86 18.03 -7.02
C TYR A 264 -9.35 18.59 -8.35
N ASN A 265 -10.27 18.99 -9.26
CA ASN A 265 -9.95 19.45 -10.59
C ASN A 265 -9.74 20.97 -10.68
N GLU A 266 -10.15 21.75 -9.67
CA GLU A 266 -9.88 23.19 -9.64
C GLU A 266 -8.39 23.45 -9.45
N PRO A 267 -7.74 24.21 -10.38
CA PRO A 267 -6.40 24.71 -10.16
C PRO A 267 -6.46 25.70 -9.00
N GLN A 268 -5.91 25.36 -7.86
CA GLN A 268 -5.79 26.33 -6.77
C GLN A 268 -4.86 27.47 -7.22
N LYS A 269 -5.41 28.70 -7.16
CA LYS A 269 -4.75 29.96 -7.52
C LYS A 269 -3.67 30.35 -6.52
#